data_7aabb2c6d51a11712ffa13fbfc6c313a
#
_entry.id   7aabb2c6d51a11712ffa13fbfc6c313a
#
_cell.length_a   1.000
_cell.length_b   1.000
_cell.length_c   1.000
_cell.angle_alpha   90.00
_cell.angle_beta   90.00
_cell.angle_gamma   90.00
#
_symmetry.space_group_name_H-M   'P 1'
#
loop_
_entity.id
_entity.type
_entity.pdbx_description
1 polymer ?
#
loop_
_entity_poly.entity_id
_entity_poly.type
_entity_poly.pdbx_seq_one_letter_code
_entity_poly.pdbx_strand_id
1 'polypeptide(L)'
;MLEIRNIWKSYEGQPLLNGVSFRIKAGETVCLLGRSGSGKSTLLRIIAGLESAERGQILWQGQDIQDVPVHLRQFGLMFQDYALFPHRNVAENVGFGLRMQRLSKPEIDQRVAEALEKVNLTGLAKRHVTDLSGGEQQRVALARALAPQPRLLMLDEPLGALDRALREQLGDEIRRVLHASGIPAIYVTHDQEEAFAIADRLILLHEGRIEQEGEPAEIYLHPASVWVARFLGLDNLIPGEWLAGSAGLVQTPLGVLKPACKKSQGQLTLLLRPAGATLEPLGPDWNRIQGRVEDSVFRGERFRVELTCAGGLTLHFDLEEALPKGEQAELYLPPEAVLCLG
;
A
#
# COMPACT_ATOMS: atom_id res chain seq x y z
N MET A 1 -9.43 -2.49 -19.34
CA MET A 1 -8.37 -1.59 -18.87
C MET A 1 -9.01 -0.28 -18.44
N LEU A 2 -8.77 0.14 -17.21
CA LEU A 2 -9.16 1.45 -16.68
C LEU A 2 -8.00 2.43 -16.88
N GLU A 3 -8.30 3.66 -17.28
CA GLU A 3 -7.31 4.73 -17.36
C GLU A 3 -7.86 5.99 -16.69
N ILE A 4 -7.11 6.50 -15.76
CA ILE A 4 -7.35 7.75 -15.03
C ILE A 4 -6.42 8.80 -15.63
N ARG A 5 -6.95 9.92 -16.09
CA ARG A 5 -6.17 10.98 -16.75
C ARG A 5 -6.39 12.31 -16.06
N ASN A 6 -5.34 12.83 -15.44
CA ASN A 6 -5.24 14.19 -14.94
C ASN A 6 -6.45 14.61 -14.07
N ILE A 7 -6.80 13.79 -13.08
CA ILE A 7 -7.94 14.04 -12.19
C ILE A 7 -7.58 15.12 -11.17
N TRP A 8 -8.43 16.15 -11.10
CA TRP A 8 -8.38 17.25 -10.16
C TRP A 8 -9.65 17.32 -9.32
N LYS A 9 -9.47 17.63 -8.04
CA LYS A 9 -10.55 17.79 -7.09
C LYS A 9 -10.15 18.72 -5.96
N SER A 10 -11.02 19.62 -5.58
CA SER A 10 -10.86 20.51 -4.43
C SER A 10 -12.11 20.48 -3.57
N TYR A 11 -11.98 20.81 -2.28
CA TYR A 11 -13.08 21.08 -1.38
C TYR A 11 -12.87 22.44 -0.72
N GLU A 12 -13.89 23.30 -0.77
CA GLU A 12 -13.83 24.64 -0.16
C GLU A 12 -12.59 25.45 -0.59
N GLY A 13 -12.17 25.27 -1.85
CA GLY A 13 -10.97 25.92 -2.40
C GLY A 13 -9.65 25.26 -2.02
N GLN A 14 -9.65 24.22 -1.18
CA GLN A 14 -8.45 23.46 -0.82
C GLN A 14 -8.25 22.30 -1.81
N PRO A 15 -7.13 22.25 -2.53
CA PRO A 15 -6.87 21.17 -3.48
C PRO A 15 -6.66 19.84 -2.73
N LEU A 16 -7.35 18.80 -3.19
CA LEU A 16 -7.22 17.43 -2.65
C LEU A 16 -6.59 16.48 -3.64
N LEU A 17 -6.96 16.57 -4.94
CA LEU A 17 -6.34 15.80 -6.01
C LEU A 17 -5.76 16.78 -7.03
N ASN A 18 -4.51 16.56 -7.42
CA ASN A 18 -3.69 17.49 -8.17
C ASN A 18 -3.12 16.84 -9.45
N GLY A 19 -4.00 16.45 -10.39
CA GLY A 19 -3.58 15.90 -11.68
C GLY A 19 -3.21 14.42 -11.62
N VAL A 20 -3.95 13.62 -10.83
CA VAL A 20 -3.70 12.18 -10.66
C VAL A 20 -3.95 11.44 -11.97
N SER A 21 -2.96 10.65 -12.40
CA SER A 21 -3.03 9.86 -13.64
C SER A 21 -2.38 8.50 -13.44
N PHE A 22 -3.10 7.42 -13.77
CA PHE A 22 -2.59 6.03 -13.75
C PHE A 22 -3.49 5.12 -14.59
N ARG A 23 -3.07 3.88 -14.77
CA ARG A 23 -3.82 2.87 -15.53
C ARG A 23 -3.90 1.58 -14.73
N ILE A 24 -4.94 0.78 -14.98
CA ILE A 24 -5.08 -0.57 -14.40
C ILE A 24 -5.27 -1.55 -15.54
N LYS A 25 -4.46 -2.61 -15.53
CA LYS A 25 -4.53 -3.69 -16.52
C LYS A 25 -5.65 -4.68 -16.16
N ALA A 26 -6.01 -5.55 -17.09
CA ALA A 26 -6.93 -6.64 -16.81
C ALA A 26 -6.31 -7.60 -15.77
N GLY A 27 -7.11 -7.97 -14.76
CA GLY A 27 -6.68 -8.87 -13.69
C GLY A 27 -5.67 -8.30 -12.69
N GLU A 28 -5.26 -7.02 -12.85
CA GLU A 28 -4.29 -6.37 -11.97
C GLU A 28 -4.97 -5.84 -10.70
N THR A 29 -4.36 -6.09 -9.56
CA THR A 29 -4.71 -5.46 -8.28
C THR A 29 -3.77 -4.30 -8.00
N VAL A 30 -4.29 -3.07 -8.09
CA VAL A 30 -3.57 -1.85 -7.77
C VAL A 30 -3.95 -1.37 -6.38
N CYS A 31 -2.97 -1.14 -5.51
CA CYS A 31 -3.20 -0.56 -4.20
C CYS A 31 -2.88 0.94 -4.19
N LEU A 32 -3.85 1.76 -3.78
CA LEU A 32 -3.65 3.17 -3.46
C LEU A 32 -3.25 3.29 -2.00
N LEU A 33 -2.02 3.64 -1.74
CA LEU A 33 -1.43 3.76 -0.41
C LEU A 33 -1.06 5.22 -0.12
N GLY A 34 -1.26 5.71 1.10
CA GLY A 34 -0.94 7.07 1.51
C GLY A 34 -1.57 7.43 2.85
N ARG A 35 -1.16 8.55 3.44
CA ARG A 35 -1.71 9.03 4.72
C ARG A 35 -3.21 9.32 4.63
N SER A 36 -3.89 9.33 5.79
CA SER A 36 -5.27 9.80 5.87
C SER A 36 -5.38 11.23 5.31
N GLY A 37 -6.46 11.49 4.55
CA GLY A 37 -6.66 12.80 3.90
C GLY A 37 -5.88 13.01 2.59
N SER A 38 -5.11 12.04 2.09
CA SER A 38 -4.38 12.20 0.81
C SER A 38 -5.27 12.12 -0.45
N GLY A 39 -6.56 11.84 -0.31
CA GLY A 39 -7.52 11.82 -1.42
C GLY A 39 -7.86 10.43 -1.96
N LYS A 40 -7.38 9.32 -1.37
CA LYS A 40 -7.59 7.93 -1.84
C LYS A 40 -9.08 7.58 -2.00
N SER A 41 -9.87 7.71 -0.93
CA SER A 41 -11.31 7.38 -0.95
C SER A 41 -12.10 8.32 -1.86
N THR A 42 -11.70 9.60 -1.95
CA THR A 42 -12.30 10.55 -2.90
C THR A 42 -12.02 10.13 -4.34
N LEU A 43 -10.78 9.75 -4.65
CA LEU A 43 -10.42 9.23 -5.97
C LEU A 43 -11.23 7.95 -6.31
N LEU A 44 -11.39 7.06 -5.34
CA LEU A 44 -12.21 5.85 -5.50
C LEU A 44 -13.67 6.19 -5.79
N ARG A 45 -14.28 7.16 -5.05
CA ARG A 45 -15.65 7.63 -5.29
C ARG A 45 -15.81 8.29 -6.65
N ILE A 46 -14.82 9.04 -7.12
CA ILE A 46 -14.81 9.62 -8.46
C ILE A 46 -14.78 8.52 -9.52
N ILE A 47 -13.94 7.49 -9.37
CA ILE A 47 -13.90 6.34 -10.29
C ILE A 47 -15.23 5.57 -10.28
N ALA A 48 -15.83 5.41 -9.10
CA ALA A 48 -17.15 4.78 -8.96
C ALA A 48 -18.28 5.59 -9.61
N GLY A 49 -18.09 6.89 -9.81
CA GLY A 49 -19.13 7.82 -10.29
C GLY A 49 -20.06 8.33 -9.18
N LEU A 50 -19.67 8.13 -7.92
CA LEU A 50 -20.39 8.67 -6.75
C LEU A 50 -20.07 10.15 -6.53
N GLU A 51 -18.97 10.62 -7.12
CA GLU A 51 -18.52 11.99 -7.05
C GLU A 51 -17.92 12.43 -8.39
N SER A 52 -18.00 13.71 -8.72
CA SER A 52 -17.47 14.27 -9.97
C SER A 52 -16.08 14.86 -9.75
N ALA A 53 -15.17 14.59 -10.68
CA ALA A 53 -13.92 15.33 -10.79
C ALA A 53 -14.18 16.76 -11.30
N GLU A 54 -13.34 17.72 -10.93
CA GLU A 54 -13.38 19.08 -11.48
C GLU A 54 -12.76 19.14 -12.89
N ARG A 55 -11.72 18.32 -13.10
CA ARG A 55 -11.02 18.18 -14.37
C ARG A 55 -10.48 16.76 -14.50
N GLY A 56 -10.16 16.40 -15.74
CA GLY A 56 -9.57 15.11 -16.09
C GLY A 56 -10.56 14.18 -16.76
N GLN A 57 -10.21 12.93 -16.93
CA GLN A 57 -11.03 11.92 -17.60
C GLN A 57 -10.89 10.57 -16.94
N ILE A 58 -11.95 9.77 -17.01
CA ILE A 58 -11.96 8.36 -16.60
C ILE A 58 -12.36 7.54 -17.81
N LEU A 59 -11.44 6.72 -18.30
CA LEU A 59 -11.66 5.92 -19.50
C LEU A 59 -11.74 4.43 -19.13
N TRP A 60 -12.79 3.80 -19.57
CA TRP A 60 -12.90 2.33 -19.54
C TRP A 60 -12.79 1.77 -20.95
N GLN A 61 -11.75 0.96 -21.22
CA GLN A 61 -11.45 0.43 -22.56
C GLN A 61 -11.40 1.53 -23.63
N GLY A 62 -10.87 2.72 -23.29
CA GLY A 62 -10.74 3.86 -24.18
C GLY A 62 -12.00 4.74 -24.29
N GLN A 63 -13.13 4.36 -23.70
CA GLN A 63 -14.37 5.16 -23.68
C GLN A 63 -14.46 5.96 -22.39
N ASP A 64 -14.77 7.25 -22.50
CA ASP A 64 -15.02 8.09 -21.34
C ASP A 64 -16.31 7.67 -20.62
N ILE A 65 -16.21 7.46 -19.31
CA ILE A 65 -17.30 7.00 -18.46
C ILE A 65 -17.72 8.01 -17.40
N GLN A 66 -17.26 9.25 -17.47
CA GLN A 66 -17.58 10.26 -16.45
C GLN A 66 -19.09 10.49 -16.33
N ASP A 67 -19.79 10.59 -17.46
CA ASP A 67 -21.23 10.80 -17.52
C ASP A 67 -22.05 9.51 -17.40
N VAL A 68 -21.37 8.35 -17.31
CA VAL A 68 -22.07 7.07 -17.13
C VAL A 68 -22.57 6.94 -15.69
N PRO A 69 -23.87 6.78 -15.47
CA PRO A 69 -24.44 6.59 -14.13
C PRO A 69 -23.82 5.40 -13.40
N VAL A 70 -23.67 5.51 -12.06
CA VAL A 70 -23.01 4.51 -11.20
C VAL A 70 -23.46 3.07 -11.49
N HIS A 71 -24.79 2.85 -11.56
CA HIS A 71 -25.35 1.51 -11.76
C HIS A 71 -25.09 0.93 -13.16
N LEU A 72 -24.72 1.75 -14.14
CA LEU A 72 -24.37 1.32 -15.50
C LEU A 72 -22.85 1.09 -15.67
N ARG A 73 -22.01 1.58 -14.75
CA ARG A 73 -20.56 1.30 -14.79
C ARG A 73 -20.23 -0.15 -14.53
N GLN A 74 -21.11 -0.89 -13.88
CA GLN A 74 -20.90 -2.30 -13.50
C GLN A 74 -19.63 -2.50 -12.66
N PHE A 75 -19.34 -1.56 -11.78
CA PHE A 75 -18.24 -1.64 -10.83
C PHE A 75 -18.76 -2.13 -9.48
N GLY A 76 -17.99 -3.00 -8.82
CA GLY A 76 -18.26 -3.43 -7.45
C GLY A 76 -17.53 -2.51 -6.48
N LEU A 77 -18.21 -2.06 -5.43
CA LEU A 77 -17.62 -1.23 -4.40
C LEU A 77 -17.90 -1.83 -3.03
N MET A 78 -16.85 -1.97 -2.24
CA MET A 78 -16.90 -2.30 -0.82
C MET A 78 -16.46 -1.06 -0.03
N PHE A 79 -17.35 -0.57 0.84
CA PHE A 79 -17.09 0.58 1.71
C PHE A 79 -16.35 0.15 2.99
N GLN A 80 -15.70 1.09 3.64
CA GLN A 80 -14.95 0.90 4.88
C GLN A 80 -15.82 0.36 6.04
N ASP A 81 -17.08 0.80 6.12
CA ASP A 81 -18.08 0.36 7.11
C ASP A 81 -18.89 -0.86 6.65
N TYR A 82 -18.44 -1.50 5.55
CA TYR A 82 -19.10 -2.63 4.88
C TYR A 82 -20.48 -2.29 4.33
N ALA A 83 -21.20 -1.32 4.85
CA ALA A 83 -22.55 -0.89 4.48
C ALA A 83 -23.54 -2.07 4.27
N LEU A 84 -23.48 -3.07 5.16
CA LEU A 84 -24.39 -4.21 5.12
C LEU A 84 -25.80 -3.79 5.54
N PHE A 85 -26.80 -4.42 4.96
CA PHE A 85 -28.19 -4.20 5.32
C PHE A 85 -28.53 -4.97 6.62
N PRO A 86 -28.66 -4.31 7.78
CA PRO A 86 -28.76 -5.01 9.07
C PRO A 86 -30.03 -5.83 9.23
N HIS A 87 -31.10 -5.46 8.50
CA HIS A 87 -32.41 -6.17 8.54
C HIS A 87 -32.50 -7.34 7.58
N ARG A 88 -31.39 -7.70 6.91
CA ARG A 88 -31.33 -8.79 5.93
C ARG A 88 -30.36 -9.86 6.38
N ASN A 89 -30.64 -11.09 5.95
CA ASN A 89 -29.69 -12.18 6.10
C ASN A 89 -28.52 -12.08 5.10
N VAL A 90 -27.55 -12.98 5.23
CA VAL A 90 -26.36 -13.03 4.38
C VAL A 90 -26.71 -13.18 2.90
N ALA A 91 -27.57 -14.15 2.55
CA ALA A 91 -27.97 -14.39 1.16
C ALA A 91 -28.70 -13.19 0.56
N GLU A 92 -29.54 -12.52 1.35
CA GLU A 92 -30.24 -11.31 0.90
C GLU A 92 -29.29 -10.12 0.69
N ASN A 93 -28.26 -9.97 1.53
CA ASN A 93 -27.24 -8.97 1.33
C ASN A 93 -26.46 -9.24 0.04
N VAL A 94 -25.92 -10.43 -0.14
CA VAL A 94 -25.15 -10.82 -1.33
C VAL A 94 -26.00 -10.72 -2.60
N GLY A 95 -27.24 -11.18 -2.57
CA GLY A 95 -28.16 -11.14 -3.71
C GLY A 95 -28.73 -9.76 -4.05
N PHE A 96 -28.40 -8.70 -3.28
CA PHE A 96 -29.01 -7.39 -3.50
C PHE A 96 -28.72 -6.82 -4.90
N GLY A 97 -27.46 -6.79 -5.31
CA GLY A 97 -27.06 -6.30 -6.64
C GLY A 97 -27.66 -7.11 -7.79
N LEU A 98 -27.77 -8.43 -7.60
CA LEU A 98 -28.37 -9.34 -8.59
C LEU A 98 -29.87 -9.05 -8.82
N ARG A 99 -30.61 -8.72 -7.73
CA ARG A 99 -32.01 -8.28 -7.85
C ARG A 99 -32.15 -6.97 -8.61
N MET A 100 -31.19 -6.03 -8.43
CA MET A 100 -31.20 -4.78 -9.20
C MET A 100 -30.93 -5.01 -10.68
N GLN A 101 -30.17 -6.04 -11.04
CA GLN A 101 -29.96 -6.49 -12.41
C GLN A 101 -31.18 -7.23 -13.00
N ARG A 102 -32.25 -7.43 -12.20
CA ARG A 102 -33.49 -8.12 -12.59
C ARG A 102 -33.28 -9.56 -13.05
N LEU A 103 -32.30 -10.25 -12.49
CA LEU A 103 -32.09 -11.68 -12.76
C LEU A 103 -33.22 -12.53 -12.19
N SER A 104 -33.42 -13.71 -12.76
CA SER A 104 -34.37 -14.68 -12.26
C SER A 104 -33.97 -15.21 -10.88
N LYS A 105 -34.94 -15.66 -10.08
CA LYS A 105 -34.66 -16.18 -8.74
C LYS A 105 -33.66 -17.35 -8.75
N PRO A 106 -33.74 -18.36 -9.65
CA PRO A 106 -32.78 -19.43 -9.74
C PRO A 106 -31.33 -18.94 -10.02
N GLU A 107 -31.18 -17.94 -10.91
CA GLU A 107 -29.88 -17.35 -11.20
C GLU A 107 -29.32 -16.58 -10.01
N ILE A 108 -30.19 -15.85 -9.26
CA ILE A 108 -29.79 -15.18 -8.02
C ILE A 108 -29.31 -16.20 -7.00
N ASP A 109 -30.09 -17.26 -6.75
CA ASP A 109 -29.77 -18.28 -5.76
C ASP A 109 -28.43 -18.98 -6.11
N GLN A 110 -28.21 -19.28 -7.38
CA GLN A 110 -26.94 -19.88 -7.88
C GLN A 110 -25.74 -18.92 -7.66
N ARG A 111 -25.84 -17.65 -8.13
CA ARG A 111 -24.72 -16.70 -8.00
C ARG A 111 -24.43 -16.33 -6.53
N VAL A 112 -25.47 -16.30 -5.69
CA VAL A 112 -25.29 -16.12 -4.25
C VAL A 112 -24.51 -17.29 -3.65
N ALA A 113 -24.85 -18.53 -4.01
CA ALA A 113 -24.14 -19.70 -3.53
C ALA A 113 -22.66 -19.69 -3.98
N GLU A 114 -22.41 -19.42 -5.26
CA GLU A 114 -21.05 -19.30 -5.82
C GLU A 114 -20.23 -18.18 -5.12
N ALA A 115 -20.86 -17.02 -4.85
CA ALA A 115 -20.17 -15.93 -4.18
C ALA A 115 -19.86 -16.26 -2.71
N LEU A 116 -20.74 -16.92 -2.01
CA LEU A 116 -20.53 -17.37 -0.62
C LEU A 116 -19.47 -18.47 -0.53
N GLU A 117 -19.39 -19.36 -1.51
CA GLU A 117 -18.35 -20.38 -1.60
C GLU A 117 -16.96 -19.75 -1.72
N LYS A 118 -16.80 -18.75 -2.60
CA LYS A 118 -15.53 -18.03 -2.80
C LYS A 118 -14.96 -17.38 -1.53
N VAL A 119 -15.83 -17.03 -0.57
CA VAL A 119 -15.46 -16.40 0.69
C VAL A 119 -15.64 -17.31 1.92
N ASN A 120 -15.82 -18.62 1.71
CA ASN A 120 -16.00 -19.65 2.76
C ASN A 120 -17.17 -19.36 3.74
N LEU A 121 -18.32 -18.91 3.22
CA LEU A 121 -19.52 -18.58 4.02
C LEU A 121 -20.76 -19.39 3.66
N THR A 122 -20.65 -20.52 2.98
CA THR A 122 -21.79 -21.34 2.49
C THR A 122 -22.79 -21.71 3.59
N GLY A 123 -22.30 -22.05 4.80
CA GLY A 123 -23.15 -22.41 5.93
C GLY A 123 -23.91 -21.26 6.59
N LEU A 124 -23.61 -20.01 6.26
CA LEU A 124 -24.16 -18.82 6.93
C LEU A 124 -25.23 -18.08 6.11
N ALA A 125 -25.65 -18.61 4.98
CA ALA A 125 -26.57 -17.92 4.04
C ALA A 125 -27.86 -17.36 4.68
N LYS A 126 -28.43 -18.09 5.67
CA LYS A 126 -29.68 -17.72 6.35
C LYS A 126 -29.47 -16.89 7.62
N ARG A 127 -28.22 -16.69 8.06
CA ARG A 127 -27.90 -15.97 9.29
C ARG A 127 -28.05 -14.47 9.10
N HIS A 128 -28.51 -13.75 10.13
CA HIS A 128 -28.55 -12.29 10.09
C HIS A 128 -27.12 -11.71 10.16
N VAL A 129 -26.86 -10.63 9.41
CA VAL A 129 -25.52 -10.05 9.37
C VAL A 129 -25.11 -9.40 10.69
N THR A 130 -26.07 -9.04 11.54
CA THR A 130 -25.86 -8.54 12.91
C THR A 130 -25.32 -9.59 13.87
N ASP A 131 -25.49 -10.89 13.57
CA ASP A 131 -25.05 -12.00 14.40
C ASP A 131 -23.67 -12.54 13.97
N LEU A 132 -23.03 -11.86 13.05
CA LEU A 132 -21.74 -12.23 12.49
C LEU A 132 -20.60 -11.47 13.16
N SER A 133 -19.44 -12.12 13.26
CA SER A 133 -18.18 -11.46 13.60
C SER A 133 -17.78 -10.43 12.55
N GLY A 134 -16.90 -9.49 12.90
CA GLY A 134 -16.40 -8.47 11.97
C GLY A 134 -15.78 -9.05 10.69
N GLY A 135 -14.98 -10.12 10.83
CA GLY A 135 -14.40 -10.81 9.68
C GLY A 135 -15.43 -11.53 8.80
N GLU A 136 -16.50 -12.10 9.40
CA GLU A 136 -17.62 -12.67 8.63
C GLU A 136 -18.41 -11.59 7.90
N GLN A 137 -18.67 -10.44 8.54
CA GLN A 137 -19.33 -9.29 7.91
C GLN A 137 -18.53 -8.76 6.72
N GLN A 138 -17.23 -8.65 6.87
CA GLN A 138 -16.32 -8.27 5.79
C GLN A 138 -16.42 -9.23 4.60
N ARG A 139 -16.35 -10.53 4.85
CA ARG A 139 -16.49 -11.54 3.79
C ARG A 139 -17.87 -11.48 3.11
N VAL A 140 -18.94 -11.20 3.85
CA VAL A 140 -20.27 -10.95 3.25
C VAL A 140 -20.25 -9.72 2.35
N ALA A 141 -19.59 -8.63 2.76
CA ALA A 141 -19.47 -7.42 1.93
C ALA A 141 -18.66 -7.68 0.65
N LEU A 142 -17.58 -8.45 0.75
CA LEU A 142 -16.78 -8.87 -0.41
C LEU A 142 -17.61 -9.75 -1.36
N ALA A 143 -18.33 -10.75 -0.83
CA ALA A 143 -19.22 -11.61 -1.62
C ALA A 143 -20.32 -10.78 -2.33
N ARG A 144 -20.91 -9.79 -1.63
CA ARG A 144 -21.92 -8.87 -2.20
C ARG A 144 -21.35 -8.04 -3.35
N ALA A 145 -20.11 -7.58 -3.24
CA ALA A 145 -19.44 -6.83 -4.30
C ALA A 145 -19.08 -7.71 -5.51
N LEU A 146 -18.76 -8.98 -5.30
CA LEU A 146 -18.36 -9.96 -6.33
C LEU A 146 -19.55 -10.62 -7.04
N ALA A 147 -20.68 -10.85 -6.34
CA ALA A 147 -21.81 -11.60 -6.87
C ALA A 147 -22.33 -11.07 -8.20
N PRO A 148 -22.43 -9.73 -8.45
CA PRO A 148 -22.84 -9.19 -9.74
C PRO A 148 -21.84 -9.39 -10.89
N GLN A 149 -20.69 -9.99 -10.65
CA GLN A 149 -19.57 -10.16 -11.59
C GLN A 149 -19.12 -8.80 -12.17
N PRO A 150 -18.60 -7.91 -11.33
CA PRO A 150 -18.25 -6.56 -11.76
C PRO A 150 -17.07 -6.57 -12.74
N ARG A 151 -16.97 -5.51 -13.55
CA ARG A 151 -15.82 -5.29 -14.45
C ARG A 151 -14.59 -4.78 -13.71
N LEU A 152 -14.78 -4.10 -12.58
CA LEU A 152 -13.78 -3.56 -11.69
C LEU A 152 -14.27 -3.76 -10.26
N LEU A 153 -13.39 -4.20 -9.37
CA LEU A 153 -13.65 -4.26 -7.94
C LEU A 153 -12.91 -3.14 -7.22
N MET A 154 -13.58 -2.43 -6.33
CA MET A 154 -13.00 -1.35 -5.54
C MET A 154 -13.25 -1.63 -4.06
N LEU A 155 -12.19 -1.59 -3.26
CA LEU A 155 -12.20 -1.90 -1.83
C LEU A 155 -11.63 -0.69 -1.07
N ASP A 156 -12.47 -0.02 -0.28
CA ASP A 156 -12.08 1.15 0.51
C ASP A 156 -11.83 0.74 1.96
N GLU A 157 -10.54 0.64 2.35
CA GLU A 157 -10.05 0.25 3.68
C GLU A 157 -10.76 -1.01 4.25
N PRO A 158 -10.80 -2.13 3.51
CA PRO A 158 -11.64 -3.26 3.87
C PRO A 158 -11.23 -3.98 5.16
N LEU A 159 -10.00 -3.78 5.66
CA LEU A 159 -9.46 -4.42 6.87
C LEU A 159 -9.27 -3.44 8.04
N GLY A 160 -9.63 -2.17 7.87
CA GLY A 160 -9.30 -1.10 8.81
C GLY A 160 -9.87 -1.25 10.24
N ALA A 161 -10.95 -2.02 10.42
CA ALA A 161 -11.63 -2.19 11.71
C ALA A 161 -11.21 -3.46 12.48
N LEU A 162 -10.22 -4.23 11.99
CA LEU A 162 -9.86 -5.55 12.50
C LEU A 162 -8.56 -5.51 13.32
N ASP A 163 -8.42 -6.46 14.26
CA ASP A 163 -7.15 -6.70 14.95
C ASP A 163 -6.08 -7.24 13.98
N ARG A 164 -4.81 -7.19 14.43
CA ARG A 164 -3.66 -7.51 13.56
C ARG A 164 -3.69 -8.95 13.03
N ALA A 165 -3.93 -9.94 13.88
CA ALA A 165 -3.86 -11.35 13.47
C ALA A 165 -4.98 -11.70 12.47
N LEU A 166 -6.19 -11.18 12.71
CA LEU A 166 -7.32 -11.36 11.82
C LEU A 166 -7.11 -10.59 10.50
N ARG A 167 -6.46 -9.43 10.54
CA ARG A 167 -6.12 -8.63 9.37
C ARG A 167 -5.15 -9.36 8.44
N GLU A 168 -4.08 -9.96 8.96
CA GLU A 168 -3.13 -10.75 8.18
C GLU A 168 -3.83 -11.95 7.51
N GLN A 169 -4.61 -12.72 8.26
CA GLN A 169 -5.35 -13.87 7.73
C GLN A 169 -6.33 -13.47 6.62
N LEU A 170 -7.12 -12.40 6.83
CA LEU A 170 -8.12 -11.95 5.87
C LEU A 170 -7.48 -11.25 4.67
N GLY A 171 -6.32 -10.63 4.83
CA GLY A 171 -5.52 -10.10 3.73
C GLY A 171 -5.15 -11.17 2.71
N ASP A 172 -4.64 -12.31 3.20
CA ASP A 172 -4.32 -13.46 2.35
C ASP A 172 -5.58 -14.06 1.66
N GLU A 173 -6.71 -14.07 2.36
CA GLU A 173 -7.98 -14.52 1.77
C GLU A 173 -8.44 -13.56 0.66
N ILE A 174 -8.42 -12.25 0.90
CA ILE A 174 -8.77 -11.25 -0.11
C ILE A 174 -7.87 -11.39 -1.33
N ARG A 175 -6.55 -11.47 -1.13
CA ARG A 175 -5.59 -11.66 -2.22
C ARG A 175 -5.94 -12.88 -3.08
N ARG A 176 -6.18 -14.03 -2.44
CA ARG A 176 -6.56 -15.26 -3.16
C ARG A 176 -7.85 -15.07 -3.96
N VAL A 177 -8.86 -14.43 -3.38
CA VAL A 177 -10.15 -14.18 -4.04
C VAL A 177 -9.98 -13.23 -5.22
N LEU A 178 -9.20 -12.15 -5.07
CA LEU A 178 -8.92 -11.18 -6.15
C LEU A 178 -8.22 -11.87 -7.32
N HIS A 179 -7.13 -12.57 -7.08
CA HIS A 179 -6.40 -13.29 -8.13
C HIS A 179 -7.26 -14.36 -8.81
N ALA A 180 -7.99 -15.17 -8.03
CA ALA A 180 -8.85 -16.22 -8.58
C ALA A 180 -10.03 -15.66 -9.41
N SER A 181 -10.49 -14.45 -9.12
CA SER A 181 -11.57 -13.80 -9.86
C SER A 181 -11.14 -13.30 -11.24
N GLY A 182 -9.86 -12.97 -11.43
CA GLY A 182 -9.34 -12.32 -12.63
C GLY A 182 -9.92 -10.93 -12.91
N ILE A 183 -10.66 -10.36 -11.95
CA ILE A 183 -11.26 -9.03 -12.05
C ILE A 183 -10.19 -8.01 -11.64
N PRO A 184 -9.95 -6.94 -12.43
CA PRO A 184 -9.06 -5.86 -12.00
C PRO A 184 -9.60 -5.22 -10.72
N ALA A 185 -8.69 -4.85 -9.80
CA ALA A 185 -9.08 -4.31 -8.52
C ALA A 185 -8.31 -3.04 -8.15
N ILE A 186 -9.00 -2.13 -7.44
CA ILE A 186 -8.40 -1.03 -6.70
C ILE A 186 -8.59 -1.32 -5.22
N TYR A 187 -7.50 -1.42 -4.52
CA TYR A 187 -7.47 -1.60 -3.07
C TYR A 187 -6.96 -0.32 -2.41
N VAL A 188 -7.72 0.25 -1.51
CA VAL A 188 -7.33 1.46 -0.78
C VAL A 188 -7.00 1.07 0.65
N THR A 189 -5.84 1.47 1.13
CA THR A 189 -5.45 1.32 2.53
C THR A 189 -4.47 2.42 2.96
N HIS A 190 -4.28 2.58 4.24
CA HIS A 190 -3.18 3.34 4.85
C HIS A 190 -2.16 2.41 5.52
N ASP A 191 -2.41 1.11 5.53
CA ASP A 191 -1.54 0.08 6.11
C ASP A 191 -0.58 -0.46 5.04
N GLN A 192 0.73 -0.41 5.34
CA GLN A 192 1.78 -0.82 4.41
C GLN A 192 1.87 -2.34 4.30
N GLU A 193 1.66 -3.08 5.41
CA GLU A 193 1.72 -4.54 5.43
C GLU A 193 0.61 -5.11 4.54
N GLU A 194 -0.61 -4.55 4.62
CA GLU A 194 -1.71 -4.89 3.71
C GLU A 194 -1.37 -4.62 2.25
N ALA A 195 -0.86 -3.41 1.97
CA ALA A 195 -0.55 -2.99 0.62
C ALA A 195 0.50 -3.90 -0.02
N PHE A 196 1.56 -4.25 0.73
CA PHE A 196 2.63 -5.15 0.26
C PHE A 196 2.15 -6.59 0.06
N ALA A 197 1.22 -7.06 0.89
CA ALA A 197 0.70 -8.42 0.79
C ALA A 197 -0.27 -8.61 -0.38
N ILE A 198 -1.09 -7.59 -0.70
CA ILE A 198 -2.24 -7.74 -1.61
C ILE A 198 -1.94 -7.26 -3.03
N ALA A 199 -1.14 -6.21 -3.20
CA ALA A 199 -1.01 -5.51 -4.46
C ALA A 199 -0.04 -6.18 -5.45
N ASP A 200 -0.41 -6.19 -6.73
CA ASP A 200 0.53 -6.42 -7.83
C ASP A 200 1.34 -5.14 -8.09
N ARG A 201 0.73 -3.97 -7.89
CA ARG A 201 1.35 -2.66 -8.04
C ARG A 201 0.81 -1.67 -7.00
N LEU A 202 1.73 -0.91 -6.40
CA LEU A 202 1.41 0.18 -5.48
C LEU A 202 1.41 1.51 -6.21
N ILE A 203 0.54 2.41 -5.75
CA ILE A 203 0.53 3.83 -6.09
C ILE A 203 0.55 4.61 -4.78
N LEU A 204 1.66 5.29 -4.52
CA LEU A 204 1.82 6.13 -3.34
C LEU A 204 1.24 7.51 -3.61
N LEU A 205 0.19 7.87 -2.89
CA LEU A 205 -0.49 9.16 -3.01
C LEU A 205 -0.08 10.10 -1.88
N HIS A 206 0.52 11.23 -2.24
CA HIS A 206 0.93 12.28 -1.32
C HIS A 206 0.46 13.64 -1.82
N GLU A 207 -0.19 14.42 -0.95
CA GLU A 207 -0.70 15.78 -1.24
C GLU A 207 -1.46 15.84 -2.59
N GLY A 208 -2.28 14.81 -2.85
CA GLY A 208 -3.08 14.72 -4.06
C GLY A 208 -2.32 14.38 -5.33
N ARG A 209 -1.06 13.96 -5.25
CA ARG A 209 -0.22 13.56 -6.39
C ARG A 209 0.30 12.15 -6.21
N ILE A 210 0.60 11.50 -7.31
CA ILE A 210 1.33 10.24 -7.29
C ILE A 210 2.82 10.55 -7.09
N GLU A 211 3.36 10.12 -5.96
CA GLU A 211 4.76 10.30 -5.61
C GLU A 211 5.64 9.21 -6.21
N GLN A 212 5.16 7.97 -6.16
CA GLN A 212 5.82 6.82 -6.79
C GLN A 212 4.78 5.75 -7.11
N GLU A 213 5.00 5.01 -8.20
CA GLU A 213 4.26 3.79 -8.52
C GLU A 213 5.22 2.68 -8.98
N GLY A 214 4.91 1.43 -8.66
CA GLY A 214 5.72 0.27 -9.02
C GLY A 214 5.32 -0.99 -8.27
N GLU A 215 6.05 -2.07 -8.47
CA GLU A 215 5.89 -3.28 -7.68
C GLU A 215 6.25 -3.03 -6.21
N PRO A 216 5.57 -3.67 -5.23
CA PRO A 216 5.79 -3.43 -3.81
C PRO A 216 7.27 -3.55 -3.39
N ALA A 217 7.94 -4.61 -3.82
CA ALA A 217 9.35 -4.85 -3.50
C ALA A 217 10.25 -3.76 -4.10
N GLU A 218 9.99 -3.32 -5.34
CA GLU A 218 10.79 -2.29 -6.00
C GLU A 218 10.67 -0.93 -5.29
N ILE A 219 9.44 -0.53 -4.92
CA ILE A 219 9.21 0.72 -4.18
C ILE A 219 9.93 0.69 -2.82
N TYR A 220 9.86 -0.44 -2.11
CA TYR A 220 10.55 -0.59 -0.83
C TYR A 220 12.07 -0.59 -1.00
N LEU A 221 12.58 -1.27 -2.03
CA LEU A 221 14.02 -1.35 -2.32
C LEU A 221 14.59 -0.05 -2.91
N HIS A 222 13.82 0.71 -3.67
CA HIS A 222 14.23 1.91 -4.39
C HIS A 222 13.24 3.06 -4.20
N PRO A 223 13.12 3.62 -2.97
CA PRO A 223 12.26 4.76 -2.73
C PRO A 223 12.74 5.96 -3.58
N ALA A 224 11.79 6.61 -4.28
CA ALA A 224 12.11 7.68 -5.22
C ALA A 224 12.47 9.00 -4.54
N SER A 225 12.03 9.20 -3.28
CA SER A 225 12.23 10.45 -2.55
C SER A 225 12.41 10.22 -1.05
N VAL A 226 12.89 11.24 -0.36
CA VAL A 226 12.96 11.27 1.12
C VAL A 226 11.59 11.04 1.75
N TRP A 227 10.54 11.59 1.12
CA TRP A 227 9.19 11.38 1.63
C TRP A 227 8.77 9.91 1.53
N VAL A 228 9.01 9.26 0.39
CA VAL A 228 8.71 7.82 0.22
C VAL A 228 9.47 6.99 1.23
N ALA A 229 10.78 7.23 1.41
CA ALA A 229 11.59 6.51 2.39
C ALA A 229 11.00 6.62 3.81
N ARG A 230 10.70 7.84 4.26
CA ARG A 230 10.08 8.07 5.58
C ARG A 230 8.69 7.45 5.68
N PHE A 231 7.90 7.55 4.62
CA PHE A 231 6.57 6.95 4.61
C PHE A 231 6.63 5.43 4.79
N LEU A 232 7.68 4.78 4.26
CA LEU A 232 7.95 3.34 4.41
C LEU A 232 8.66 2.97 5.72
N GLY A 233 8.87 3.93 6.64
CA GLY A 233 9.56 3.68 7.92
C GLY A 233 11.08 3.51 7.78
N LEU A 234 11.65 3.97 6.67
CA LEU A 234 13.09 3.97 6.42
C LEU A 234 13.69 5.31 6.88
N ASP A 235 13.98 5.42 8.18
CA ASP A 235 14.30 6.70 8.83
C ASP A 235 15.79 7.01 8.90
N ASN A 236 16.70 6.10 8.53
CA ASN A 236 18.14 6.33 8.49
C ASN A 236 18.55 7.26 7.34
N LEU A 237 18.09 8.49 7.39
CA LEU A 237 18.30 9.51 6.35
C LEU A 237 19.35 10.51 6.83
N ILE A 238 20.46 10.61 6.09
CA ILE A 238 21.56 11.50 6.42
C ILE A 238 21.89 12.44 5.27
N PRO A 239 22.27 13.71 5.53
CA PRO A 239 22.72 14.60 4.50
C PRO A 239 24.11 14.18 3.98
N GLY A 240 24.34 14.39 2.69
CA GLY A 240 25.63 14.13 2.08
C GLY A 240 25.95 15.13 0.97
N GLU A 241 27.24 15.21 0.64
CA GLU A 241 27.74 16.02 -0.48
C GLU A 241 28.75 15.20 -1.28
N TRP A 242 28.61 15.17 -2.60
CA TRP A 242 29.53 14.47 -3.48
C TRP A 242 30.93 15.07 -3.38
N LEU A 243 31.94 14.23 -3.14
CA LEU A 243 33.32 14.68 -3.14
C LEU A 243 33.82 14.93 -4.58
N ALA A 244 34.22 16.17 -4.85
CA ALA A 244 34.76 16.57 -6.14
C ALA A 244 36.00 15.73 -6.50
N GLY A 245 36.06 15.20 -7.72
CA GLY A 245 37.19 14.42 -8.22
C GLY A 245 37.27 12.98 -7.74
N SER A 246 36.33 12.53 -6.90
CA SER A 246 36.24 11.13 -6.46
C SER A 246 35.10 10.41 -7.17
N ALA A 247 35.36 9.24 -7.73
CA ALA A 247 34.34 8.42 -8.37
C ALA A 247 33.44 7.79 -7.33
N GLY A 248 32.27 8.44 -7.05
CA GLY A 248 31.20 7.82 -6.26
C GLY A 248 31.37 7.88 -4.73
N LEU A 249 32.15 8.81 -4.19
CA LEU A 249 32.28 9.02 -2.75
C LEU A 249 31.44 10.25 -2.30
N VAL A 250 30.81 10.11 -1.12
CA VAL A 250 29.96 11.15 -0.53
C VAL A 250 30.48 11.49 0.87
N GLN A 251 30.74 12.76 1.11
CA GLN A 251 31.03 13.29 2.44
C GLN A 251 29.75 13.40 3.24
N THR A 252 29.73 12.85 4.46
CA THR A 252 28.60 12.86 5.39
C THR A 252 29.08 13.22 6.79
N PRO A 253 28.18 13.50 7.74
CA PRO A 253 28.53 13.63 9.16
C PRO A 253 29.16 12.37 9.77
N LEU A 254 28.93 11.19 9.16
CA LEU A 254 29.51 9.91 9.59
C LEU A 254 30.90 9.65 8.99
N GLY A 255 31.41 10.55 8.14
CA GLY A 255 32.62 10.37 7.36
C GLY A 255 32.32 10.17 5.87
N VAL A 256 33.27 9.62 5.15
CA VAL A 256 33.12 9.34 3.70
C VAL A 256 32.44 8.00 3.50
N LEU A 257 31.33 8.00 2.76
CA LEU A 257 30.59 6.81 2.38
C LEU A 257 30.65 6.56 0.87
N LYS A 258 30.55 5.30 0.48
CA LYS A 258 30.49 4.83 -0.91
C LYS A 258 29.11 4.24 -1.20
N PRO A 259 28.14 5.04 -1.69
CA PRO A 259 26.83 4.52 -2.10
C PRO A 259 26.91 3.84 -3.48
N ALA A 260 25.92 2.98 -3.79
CA ALA A 260 25.80 2.34 -5.11
C ALA A 260 25.18 3.23 -6.20
N CYS A 261 25.16 4.55 -6.03
CA CYS A 261 24.49 5.47 -6.96
C CYS A 261 25.46 6.04 -8.03
N LYS A 262 24.85 6.39 -9.17
CA LYS A 262 25.59 6.94 -10.32
C LYS A 262 25.67 8.48 -10.40
N LYS A 263 24.98 9.23 -9.50
CA LYS A 263 25.04 10.69 -9.46
C LYS A 263 26.36 11.17 -8.86
N SER A 264 26.93 12.22 -9.39
CA SER A 264 28.31 12.63 -9.05
C SER A 264 28.50 14.10 -8.68
N GLN A 265 27.44 14.89 -8.43
CA GLN A 265 27.58 16.31 -8.06
C GLN A 265 26.43 16.83 -7.18
N GLY A 266 26.76 17.71 -6.24
CA GLY A 266 25.81 18.45 -5.40
C GLY A 266 25.47 17.78 -4.07
N GLN A 267 24.53 18.41 -3.37
CA GLN A 267 23.98 17.90 -2.12
C GLN A 267 22.93 16.82 -2.40
N LEU A 268 22.84 15.84 -1.49
CA LEU A 268 21.88 14.75 -1.57
C LEU A 268 21.51 14.26 -0.15
N THR A 269 20.48 13.44 -0.08
CA THR A 269 20.19 12.65 1.13
C THR A 269 20.57 11.19 0.87
N LEU A 270 21.33 10.60 1.77
CA LEU A 270 21.57 9.16 1.76
C LEU A 270 20.59 8.45 2.67
N LEU A 271 20.06 7.33 2.19
CA LEU A 271 19.33 6.36 3.00
C LEU A 271 20.25 5.19 3.30
N LEU A 272 20.50 4.95 4.59
CA LEU A 272 21.19 3.77 5.06
C LEU A 272 20.15 2.70 5.41
N ARG A 273 20.16 1.57 4.72
CA ARG A 273 19.17 0.52 4.98
C ARG A 273 19.34 -0.09 6.37
N PRO A 274 18.27 -0.22 7.17
CA PRO A 274 18.34 -0.89 8.47
C PRO A 274 18.78 -2.35 8.36
N ALA A 275 18.29 -3.06 7.34
CA ALA A 275 18.67 -4.43 7.05
C ALA A 275 19.94 -4.48 6.19
N GLY A 276 20.82 -5.43 6.46
CA GLY A 276 22.07 -5.62 5.73
C GLY A 276 23.30 -5.06 6.41
N ALA A 277 23.16 -4.45 7.60
CA ALA A 277 24.29 -4.13 8.46
C ALA A 277 24.85 -5.40 9.14
N THR A 278 26.18 -5.50 9.24
CA THR A 278 26.88 -6.59 9.92
C THR A 278 27.93 -6.04 10.88
N LEU A 279 28.39 -6.89 11.81
CA LEU A 279 29.44 -6.53 12.76
C LEU A 279 30.84 -6.67 12.16
N GLU A 280 30.96 -7.42 11.08
CA GLU A 280 32.22 -7.63 10.37
C GLU A 280 32.04 -7.29 8.88
N PRO A 281 33.04 -6.67 8.24
CA PRO A 281 32.96 -6.38 6.81
C PRO A 281 33.12 -7.67 6.00
N LEU A 282 32.19 -7.91 5.07
CA LEU A 282 32.25 -9.06 4.15
C LEU A 282 32.94 -8.70 2.82
N GLY A 283 33.49 -7.48 2.69
CA GLY A 283 34.19 -7.02 1.50
C GLY A 283 34.98 -5.74 1.71
N PRO A 284 35.91 -5.40 0.81
CA PRO A 284 36.82 -4.26 0.98
C PRO A 284 36.17 -2.89 0.85
N ASP A 285 35.00 -2.83 0.17
CA ASP A 285 34.30 -1.57 -0.15
C ASP A 285 33.13 -1.26 0.81
N TRP A 286 33.04 -1.98 1.93
CA TRP A 286 31.94 -1.77 2.89
C TRP A 286 32.09 -0.45 3.64
N ASN A 287 30.96 0.22 3.81
CA ASN A 287 30.87 1.46 4.56
C ASN A 287 30.89 1.17 6.06
N ARG A 288 31.74 1.87 6.77
CA ARG A 288 31.89 1.75 8.23
C ARG A 288 31.05 2.81 8.92
N ILE A 289 30.21 2.38 9.85
CA ILE A 289 29.36 3.23 10.68
C ILE A 289 29.76 2.99 12.15
N GLN A 290 30.12 4.07 12.84
CA GLN A 290 30.47 4.03 14.25
C GLN A 290 29.45 4.81 15.07
N GLY A 291 29.08 4.25 16.21
CA GLY A 291 28.17 4.92 17.15
C GLY A 291 28.14 4.25 18.51
N ARG A 292 27.52 4.93 19.46
CA ARG A 292 27.24 4.38 20.77
C ARG A 292 25.86 3.73 20.75
N VAL A 293 25.77 2.53 21.31
CA VAL A 293 24.50 1.78 21.43
C VAL A 293 23.63 2.47 22.50
N GLU A 294 22.49 3.01 22.08
CA GLU A 294 21.51 3.59 23.00
C GLU A 294 20.46 2.58 23.43
N ASP A 295 20.09 1.69 22.53
CA ASP A 295 19.13 0.63 22.82
C ASP A 295 19.29 -0.57 21.86
N SER A 296 18.84 -1.75 22.31
CA SER A 296 18.86 -2.99 21.51
C SER A 296 17.63 -3.83 21.87
N VAL A 297 16.61 -3.84 21.00
CA VAL A 297 15.28 -4.43 21.27
C VAL A 297 15.03 -5.58 20.31
N PHE A 298 14.69 -6.75 20.86
CA PHE A 298 14.27 -7.91 20.07
C PHE A 298 12.92 -7.66 19.36
N ARG A 299 12.87 -7.90 18.04
CA ARG A 299 11.69 -7.68 17.18
C ARG A 299 11.20 -8.97 16.51
N GLY A 300 11.34 -10.10 17.19
CA GLY A 300 10.83 -11.40 16.75
C GLY A 300 11.92 -12.24 16.05
N GLU A 301 12.58 -11.75 15.03
CA GLU A 301 13.66 -12.47 14.32
C GLU A 301 15.01 -11.78 14.46
N ARG A 302 15.03 -10.46 14.61
CA ARG A 302 16.21 -9.63 14.69
C ARG A 302 16.15 -8.66 15.86
N PHE A 303 17.31 -8.11 16.21
CA PHE A 303 17.43 -7.04 17.18
C PHE A 303 17.50 -5.70 16.45
N ARG A 304 16.54 -4.80 16.76
CA ARG A 304 16.64 -3.41 16.34
C ARG A 304 17.58 -2.68 17.30
N VAL A 305 18.72 -2.30 16.77
CA VAL A 305 19.77 -1.59 17.50
C VAL A 305 19.69 -0.10 17.13
N GLU A 306 19.62 0.74 18.16
CA GLU A 306 19.67 2.19 18.02
C GLU A 306 21.09 2.68 18.34
N LEU A 307 21.68 3.43 17.41
CA LEU A 307 23.02 4.01 17.54
C LEU A 307 22.94 5.53 17.53
N THR A 308 23.57 6.17 18.53
CA THR A 308 23.93 7.59 18.44
C THR A 308 25.30 7.71 17.79
N CYS A 309 25.32 8.31 16.60
CA CYS A 309 26.50 8.48 15.77
C CYS A 309 27.05 9.93 15.83
N ALA A 310 28.12 10.16 15.09
CA ALA A 310 28.71 11.50 14.94
C ALA A 310 27.67 12.53 14.44
N GLY A 311 27.79 13.78 14.89
CA GLY A 311 26.82 14.84 14.59
C GLY A 311 25.49 14.73 15.32
N GLY A 312 25.35 13.84 16.32
CA GLY A 312 24.11 13.62 17.05
C GLY A 312 23.03 12.86 16.24
N LEU A 313 23.42 12.16 15.20
CA LEU A 313 22.52 11.38 14.38
C LEU A 313 22.11 10.10 15.09
N THR A 314 20.82 9.81 15.13
CA THR A 314 20.28 8.54 15.60
C THR A 314 19.97 7.64 14.41
N LEU A 315 20.53 6.44 14.37
CA LEU A 315 20.35 5.46 13.31
C LEU A 315 19.88 4.13 13.90
N HIS A 316 19.07 3.40 13.13
CA HIS A 316 18.52 2.11 13.54
C HIS A 316 18.97 1.01 12.58
N PHE A 317 19.47 -0.11 13.11
CA PHE A 317 19.89 -1.26 12.31
C PHE A 317 19.26 -2.54 12.84
N ASP A 318 18.92 -3.45 11.93
CA ASP A 318 18.36 -4.75 12.28
C ASP A 318 19.45 -5.81 12.20
N LEU A 319 19.97 -6.24 13.38
CA LEU A 319 21.08 -7.19 13.53
C LEU A 319 20.58 -8.57 13.98
N GLU A 320 21.40 -9.61 13.76
CA GLU A 320 21.10 -10.98 14.21
C GLU A 320 21.27 -11.15 15.72
N GLU A 321 22.12 -10.31 16.35
CA GLU A 321 22.42 -10.36 17.78
C GLU A 321 22.24 -8.99 18.45
N ALA A 322 22.01 -9.03 19.77
CA ALA A 322 21.90 -7.83 20.59
C ALA A 322 23.27 -7.20 20.83
N LEU A 323 23.32 -5.87 20.86
CA LEU A 323 24.51 -5.15 21.29
C LEU A 323 24.30 -4.57 22.70
N PRO A 324 25.35 -4.56 23.55
CA PRO A 324 25.29 -4.02 24.90
C PRO A 324 25.05 -2.52 24.90
N LYS A 325 24.06 -2.07 25.68
CA LYS A 325 23.75 -0.65 25.83
C LYS A 325 24.92 0.13 26.43
N GLY A 326 25.21 1.29 25.88
CA GLY A 326 26.25 2.21 26.32
C GLY A 326 27.62 1.93 25.71
N GLU A 327 27.83 0.82 25.06
CA GLU A 327 29.10 0.47 24.40
C GLU A 327 29.22 1.13 23.03
N GLN A 328 30.48 1.29 22.57
CA GLN A 328 30.76 1.69 21.20
C GLN A 328 30.59 0.49 20.28
N ALA A 329 29.88 0.69 19.22
CA ALA A 329 29.68 -0.32 18.16
C ALA A 329 30.18 0.18 16.82
N GLU A 330 30.62 -0.79 16.02
CA GLU A 330 31.06 -0.59 14.65
C GLU A 330 30.26 -1.52 13.75
N LEU A 331 29.53 -0.93 12.81
CA LEU A 331 28.72 -1.66 11.84
C LEU A 331 29.24 -1.41 10.44
N TYR A 332 29.04 -2.38 9.60
CA TYR A 332 29.44 -2.33 8.20
C TYR A 332 28.23 -2.52 7.29
N LEU A 333 28.12 -1.65 6.27
CA LEU A 333 27.07 -1.73 5.24
C LEU A 333 27.71 -1.86 3.86
N PRO A 334 27.22 -2.78 3.02
CA PRO A 334 27.63 -2.83 1.63
C PRO A 334 27.18 -1.55 0.89
N PRO A 335 27.85 -1.16 -0.19
CA PRO A 335 27.48 0.03 -0.99
C PRO A 335 26.02 0.01 -1.44
N GLU A 336 25.45 -1.15 -1.72
CA GLU A 336 24.06 -1.36 -2.16
C GLU A 336 23.04 -1.06 -1.05
N ALA A 337 23.46 -1.09 0.22
CA ALA A 337 22.61 -0.70 1.35
C ALA A 337 22.64 0.81 1.62
N VAL A 338 23.40 1.59 0.84
CA VAL A 338 23.51 3.05 0.91
C VAL A 338 22.92 3.64 -0.37
N LEU A 339 21.70 4.14 -0.29
CA LEU A 339 20.95 4.66 -1.43
C LEU A 339 21.02 6.18 -1.49
N CYS A 340 21.04 6.74 -2.70
CA CYS A 340 20.95 8.18 -2.92
C CYS A 340 19.51 8.57 -3.21
N LEU A 341 18.98 9.49 -2.41
CA LEU A 341 17.68 10.13 -2.61
C LEU A 341 17.92 11.58 -3.05
N GLY A 342 17.19 12.02 -4.07
CA GLY A 342 17.35 13.35 -4.62
C GLY A 342 16.08 14.16 -4.63
#